data_6f0ddb58c35641a17e8b4c4497083041
#
_entry.id   6f0ddb58c35641a17e8b4c4497083041
#
_cell.length_a   1.000
_cell.length_b   1.000
_cell.length_c   1.000
_cell.angle_alpha   90.00
_cell.angle_beta   90.00
_cell.angle_gamma   90.00
#
_symmetry.space_group_name_H-M   'P 1'
#
loop_
_entity.id
_entity.type
_entity.pdbx_description
1 polymer ?
#
loop_
_entity_poly.entity_id
_entity_poly.type
_entity_poly.pdbx_seq_one_letter_code
_entity_poly.pdbx_strand_id
1 'polypeptide(L)'
;MERLDKRAPFTATGGIIPPEFQNIKTPCYILDEKALIENAKLLGEVAERTGCKMLLAQKAFSNYDCYPFFEPHLAGTEASGLYEARLGAEEMAGKEVHVFCAGYRADEFEELLQYADHIVFNSPSQLLRFGRMAKEAGKSVGLRINPECSTQEGHEIYDPCAPGSRMGTTRVQWDEAIVKNPELMELLDGVHFHTLCEQDSDDLETTLASVKKQFGDLIAKVKWINFGGGHHITRPGYDIKRLEQCIRMAQEEWKVEVYLEPGEAWALNAGFLLTSVLDVLKNGDTQIAIVDASAACHMPDVLEMPYRPPLLGASDETTENEVTVRLGGPTCLSGDVIGDYKFSKLPEYGDLLLFGDMAIYTTCKNNTFNGMPLPDIWIRHADRTMQQLTSFNYTDFKERLGSRE
;
A
#
# COMPACT_ATOMS: atom_id res chain seq x y z
N MET A 1 -6.25 -7.00 15.52
CA MET A 1 -7.25 -8.03 15.18
C MET A 1 -8.68 -7.49 15.07
N GLU A 2 -9.09 -6.47 15.82
CA GLU A 2 -10.44 -5.86 15.68
C GLU A 2 -10.68 -5.10 14.38
N ARG A 3 -9.65 -4.72 13.63
CA ARG A 3 -9.78 -3.87 12.43
C ARG A 3 -10.32 -4.60 11.20
N LEU A 4 -10.14 -5.90 11.10
CA LEU A 4 -10.54 -6.69 9.92
C LEU A 4 -12.05 -7.03 9.91
N ASP A 5 -12.66 -7.21 11.07
CA ASP A 5 -14.07 -7.63 11.18
C ASP A 5 -15.08 -6.57 10.74
N LYS A 6 -14.67 -5.29 10.72
CA LYS A 6 -15.53 -4.18 10.26
C LYS A 6 -15.46 -3.92 8.76
N ARG A 7 -14.61 -4.64 8.02
CA ARG A 7 -14.27 -4.34 6.63
C ARG A 7 -14.92 -5.22 5.58
N ALA A 8 -15.55 -6.29 5.97
CA ALA A 8 -15.95 -7.28 4.99
C ALA A 8 -17.42 -7.17 4.59
N PRO A 9 -17.77 -6.36 3.57
CA PRO A 9 -19.00 -6.59 2.82
C PRO A 9 -19.02 -8.00 2.23
N PHE A 10 -17.90 -8.67 2.24
CA PHE A 10 -17.57 -9.96 1.71
C PHE A 10 -18.13 -11.14 2.52
N THR A 11 -18.11 -11.10 3.84
CA THR A 11 -18.74 -12.12 4.70
C THR A 11 -20.27 -12.07 4.66
N ALA A 12 -20.85 -10.96 4.24
CA ALA A 12 -22.30 -10.79 4.14
C ALA A 12 -22.94 -11.52 2.95
N THR A 13 -22.15 -12.11 2.04
CA THR A 13 -22.68 -12.81 0.84
C THR A 13 -23.04 -14.27 1.04
N GLY A 14 -23.04 -14.76 2.28
CA GLY A 14 -23.50 -16.13 2.60
C GLY A 14 -22.58 -17.26 2.14
N GLY A 15 -21.33 -17.00 1.87
CA GLY A 15 -20.31 -18.04 1.63
C GLY A 15 -20.31 -18.67 0.24
N ILE A 16 -21.01 -18.09 -0.72
CA ILE A 16 -21.08 -18.64 -2.10
C ILE A 16 -20.08 -17.93 -2.98
N ILE A 17 -19.13 -18.69 -3.53
CA ILE A 17 -18.20 -18.19 -4.55
C ILE A 17 -19.00 -17.73 -5.78
N PRO A 18 -18.77 -16.51 -6.29
CA PRO A 18 -19.44 -16.01 -7.49
C PRO A 18 -19.34 -17.00 -8.65
N PRO A 19 -20.44 -17.27 -9.38
CA PRO A 19 -20.41 -18.22 -10.49
C PRO A 19 -19.35 -17.92 -11.55
N GLU A 20 -19.07 -16.63 -11.77
CA GLU A 20 -18.06 -16.18 -12.72
C GLU A 20 -16.62 -16.55 -12.33
N PHE A 21 -16.36 -16.93 -11.07
CA PHE A 21 -15.04 -17.33 -10.59
C PHE A 21 -14.80 -18.84 -10.65
N GLN A 22 -15.87 -19.66 -10.76
CA GLN A 22 -15.80 -21.12 -10.59
C GLN A 22 -14.94 -21.86 -11.62
N ASN A 23 -14.73 -21.27 -12.80
CA ASN A 23 -13.96 -21.88 -13.89
C ASN A 23 -12.60 -21.23 -14.12
N ILE A 24 -12.16 -20.36 -13.22
CA ILE A 24 -10.85 -19.70 -13.32
C ILE A 24 -9.80 -20.61 -12.69
N LYS A 25 -8.65 -20.72 -13.35
CA LYS A 25 -7.51 -21.47 -12.82
C LYS A 25 -6.96 -20.80 -11.58
N THR A 26 -6.77 -21.59 -10.52
CA THR A 26 -6.18 -21.14 -9.26
C THR A 26 -4.67 -21.43 -9.19
N PRO A 27 -3.89 -20.71 -8.35
CA PRO A 27 -4.30 -19.50 -7.66
C PRO A 27 -4.37 -18.31 -8.63
N CYS A 28 -5.28 -17.36 -8.39
CA CYS A 28 -5.33 -16.12 -9.16
C CYS A 28 -5.83 -14.94 -8.33
N TYR A 29 -5.32 -13.74 -8.64
CA TYR A 29 -5.90 -12.50 -8.15
C TYR A 29 -7.05 -12.05 -9.04
N ILE A 30 -8.10 -11.50 -8.44
CA ILE A 30 -9.25 -10.95 -9.16
C ILE A 30 -9.48 -9.53 -8.64
N LEU A 31 -9.25 -8.53 -9.49
CA LEU A 31 -9.51 -7.13 -9.18
C LEU A 31 -10.98 -6.82 -9.46
N ASP A 32 -11.63 -5.99 -8.64
CA ASP A 32 -13.02 -5.57 -8.81
C ASP A 32 -13.09 -4.12 -9.30
N GLU A 33 -13.38 -3.94 -10.59
CA GLU A 33 -13.47 -2.61 -11.23
C GLU A 33 -14.43 -1.68 -10.49
N LYS A 34 -15.60 -2.18 -10.10
CA LYS A 34 -16.60 -1.35 -9.44
C LYS A 34 -16.07 -0.80 -8.11
N ALA A 35 -15.46 -1.65 -7.29
CA ALA A 35 -14.89 -1.23 -6.02
C ALA A 35 -13.72 -0.25 -6.19
N LEU A 36 -12.85 -0.48 -7.20
CA LEU A 36 -11.76 0.45 -7.54
C LEU A 36 -12.30 1.84 -7.91
N ILE A 37 -13.33 1.90 -8.76
CA ILE A 37 -13.97 3.15 -9.16
C ILE A 37 -14.66 3.85 -7.98
N GLU A 38 -15.33 3.10 -7.10
CA GLU A 38 -15.98 3.66 -5.91
C GLU A 38 -14.95 4.28 -4.95
N ASN A 39 -13.84 3.62 -4.72
CA ASN A 39 -12.73 4.15 -3.92
C ASN A 39 -12.13 5.42 -4.56
N ALA A 40 -11.86 5.38 -5.86
CA ALA A 40 -11.31 6.51 -6.59
C ALA A 40 -12.21 7.76 -6.52
N LYS A 41 -13.52 7.58 -6.69
CA LYS A 41 -14.50 8.67 -6.57
C LYS A 41 -14.47 9.30 -5.18
N LEU A 42 -14.44 8.50 -4.12
CA LEU A 42 -14.40 9.02 -2.76
C LEU A 42 -13.15 9.86 -2.51
N LEU A 43 -11.98 9.38 -2.96
CA LEU A 43 -10.72 10.12 -2.85
C LEU A 43 -10.75 11.42 -3.69
N GLY A 44 -11.26 11.33 -4.91
CA GLY A 44 -11.45 12.49 -5.80
C GLY A 44 -12.38 13.55 -5.20
N GLU A 45 -13.48 13.14 -4.57
CA GLU A 45 -14.38 14.06 -3.88
C GLU A 45 -13.72 14.81 -2.72
N VAL A 46 -12.85 14.15 -1.94
CA VAL A 46 -12.07 14.83 -0.89
C VAL A 46 -11.13 15.85 -1.52
N ALA A 47 -10.44 15.47 -2.61
CA ALA A 47 -9.54 16.38 -3.34
C ALA A 47 -10.31 17.61 -3.89
N GLU A 48 -11.47 17.43 -4.51
CA GLU A 48 -12.31 18.52 -5.04
C GLU A 48 -12.78 19.47 -3.94
N ARG A 49 -13.22 18.95 -2.80
CA ARG A 49 -13.75 19.78 -1.69
C ARG A 49 -12.66 20.57 -0.96
N THR A 50 -11.43 20.08 -0.95
CA THR A 50 -10.33 20.70 -0.19
C THR A 50 -9.30 21.39 -1.08
N GLY A 51 -9.24 21.04 -2.36
CA GLY A 51 -8.16 21.47 -3.26
C GLY A 51 -6.83 20.81 -2.97
N CYS A 52 -6.77 19.75 -2.16
CA CYS A 52 -5.55 18.96 -1.98
C CYS A 52 -5.29 18.06 -3.19
N LYS A 53 -4.06 17.57 -3.30
CA LYS A 53 -3.65 16.65 -4.35
C LYS A 53 -3.49 15.25 -3.80
N MET A 54 -4.26 14.29 -4.34
CA MET A 54 -4.16 12.87 -4.01
C MET A 54 -3.20 12.19 -4.98
N LEU A 55 -2.28 11.40 -4.46
CA LEU A 55 -1.34 10.57 -5.22
C LEU A 55 -1.64 9.09 -4.99
N LEU A 56 -1.39 8.25 -5.97
CA LEU A 56 -1.39 6.80 -5.79
C LEU A 56 -0.01 6.34 -5.34
N ALA A 57 0.12 5.80 -4.13
CA ALA A 57 1.36 5.14 -3.71
C ALA A 57 1.45 3.75 -4.33
N GLN A 58 2.29 3.61 -5.36
CA GLN A 58 2.40 2.40 -6.20
C GLN A 58 2.87 1.17 -5.41
N LYS A 59 3.62 1.34 -4.33
CA LYS A 59 4.04 0.24 -3.45
C LYS A 59 2.88 -0.59 -2.90
N ALA A 60 1.68 0.00 -2.77
CA ALA A 60 0.49 -0.71 -2.31
C ALA A 60 -0.31 -1.32 -3.47
N PHE A 61 -0.35 -0.63 -4.62
CA PHE A 61 -1.10 -1.04 -5.79
C PHE A 61 -0.44 -0.49 -7.06
N SER A 62 0.02 -1.36 -7.94
CA SER A 62 0.70 -1.00 -9.19
C SER A 62 0.19 -1.79 -10.41
N ASN A 63 -1.03 -2.29 -10.37
CA ASN A 63 -1.69 -2.91 -11.52
C ASN A 63 -2.13 -1.82 -12.50
N TYR A 64 -1.25 -1.42 -13.41
CA TYR A 64 -1.40 -0.26 -14.27
C TYR A 64 -2.57 -0.35 -15.27
N ASP A 65 -3.04 -1.56 -15.63
CA ASP A 65 -4.29 -1.72 -16.38
C ASP A 65 -5.51 -1.08 -15.68
N CYS A 66 -5.42 -0.86 -14.36
CA CYS A 66 -6.46 -0.20 -13.56
C CYS A 66 -6.24 1.32 -13.41
N TYR A 67 -5.11 1.87 -13.81
CA TYR A 67 -4.80 3.30 -13.70
C TYR A 67 -5.82 4.22 -14.38
N PRO A 68 -6.41 3.86 -15.53
CA PRO A 68 -7.46 4.65 -16.13
C PRO A 68 -8.68 4.90 -15.24
N PHE A 69 -8.96 4.01 -14.27
CA PHE A 69 -10.05 4.23 -13.31
C PHE A 69 -9.74 5.32 -12.28
N PHE A 70 -8.46 5.55 -12.02
CA PHE A 70 -7.98 6.51 -11.02
C PHE A 70 -7.65 7.87 -11.65
N GLU A 71 -7.23 7.89 -12.90
CA GLU A 71 -6.75 9.08 -13.61
C GLU A 71 -7.63 10.34 -13.43
N PRO A 72 -8.98 10.26 -13.49
CA PRO A 72 -9.83 11.42 -13.29
C PRO A 72 -9.80 11.98 -11.85
N HIS A 73 -9.31 11.22 -10.88
CA HIS A 73 -9.48 11.47 -9.46
C HIS A 73 -8.17 11.73 -8.71
N LEU A 74 -7.01 11.60 -9.37
CA LEU A 74 -5.70 11.79 -8.75
C LEU A 74 -4.85 12.84 -9.48
N ALA A 75 -3.89 13.41 -8.75
CA ALA A 75 -2.91 14.34 -9.28
C ALA A 75 -1.69 13.64 -9.89
N GLY A 76 -1.36 12.45 -9.40
CA GLY A 76 -0.19 11.72 -9.85
C GLY A 76 0.06 10.44 -9.06
N THR A 77 1.28 9.91 -9.18
CA THR A 77 1.76 8.72 -8.47
C THR A 77 2.84 9.06 -7.46
N GLU A 78 2.95 8.24 -6.41
CA GLU A 78 4.12 8.19 -5.53
C GLU A 78 4.89 6.90 -5.80
N ALA A 79 6.19 7.03 -5.91
CA ALA A 79 7.14 5.99 -6.21
C ALA A 79 8.22 5.87 -5.13
N SER A 80 8.57 4.64 -4.77
CA SER A 80 9.62 4.36 -3.79
C SER A 80 10.97 4.03 -4.44
N GLY A 81 11.07 4.11 -5.78
CA GLY A 81 12.28 3.86 -6.54
C GLY A 81 12.14 4.12 -8.02
N LEU A 82 13.25 3.92 -8.75
CA LEU A 82 13.34 4.21 -10.18
C LEU A 82 12.27 3.50 -11.02
N TYR A 83 12.03 2.22 -10.78
CA TYR A 83 11.10 1.45 -11.62
C TYR A 83 9.64 1.84 -11.40
N GLU A 84 9.25 2.18 -10.16
CA GLU A 84 7.92 2.72 -9.89
C GLU A 84 7.78 4.13 -10.49
N ALA A 85 8.81 4.98 -10.40
CA ALA A 85 8.80 6.30 -11.01
C ALA A 85 8.62 6.23 -12.53
N ARG A 86 9.35 5.32 -13.17
CA ARG A 86 9.24 5.07 -14.60
C ARG A 86 7.84 4.54 -14.97
N LEU A 87 7.32 3.57 -14.22
CA LEU A 87 5.97 3.03 -14.43
C LEU A 87 4.90 4.14 -14.34
N GLY A 88 4.98 4.99 -13.30
CA GLY A 88 4.06 6.12 -13.17
C GLY A 88 4.14 7.10 -14.33
N ALA A 89 5.34 7.42 -14.80
CA ALA A 89 5.54 8.33 -15.92
C ALA A 89 5.06 7.75 -17.27
N GLU A 90 5.26 6.45 -17.49
CA GLU A 90 4.86 5.77 -18.73
C GLU A 90 3.35 5.50 -18.78
N GLU A 91 2.74 5.03 -17.70
CA GLU A 91 1.36 4.54 -17.67
C GLU A 91 0.33 5.58 -17.19
N MET A 92 0.82 6.73 -16.67
CA MET A 92 -0.05 7.83 -16.21
C MET A 92 0.43 9.17 -16.77
N ALA A 93 0.60 9.22 -18.10
CA ALA A 93 1.17 10.37 -18.82
C ALA A 93 0.43 11.68 -18.51
N GLY A 94 1.20 12.73 -18.22
CA GLY A 94 0.67 14.06 -17.92
C GLY A 94 0.23 14.25 -16.45
N LYS A 95 0.42 13.26 -15.59
CA LYS A 95 0.26 13.36 -14.14
C LYS A 95 1.62 13.53 -13.45
N GLU A 96 1.61 14.06 -12.23
CA GLU A 96 2.83 14.25 -11.46
C GLU A 96 3.42 12.91 -10.98
N VAL A 97 4.75 12.78 -10.97
CA VAL A 97 5.47 11.65 -10.39
C VAL A 97 6.27 12.13 -9.19
N HIS A 98 5.87 11.72 -8.01
CA HIS A 98 6.56 12.00 -6.75
C HIS A 98 7.43 10.81 -6.37
N VAL A 99 8.64 11.07 -5.88
CA VAL A 99 9.56 10.00 -5.50
C VAL A 99 10.09 10.22 -4.09
N PHE A 100 9.94 9.21 -3.25
CA PHE A 100 10.62 9.12 -1.97
C PHE A 100 11.37 7.79 -1.84
N CYS A 101 12.69 7.86 -1.67
CA CYS A 101 13.52 6.71 -1.30
C CYS A 101 14.20 6.96 0.04
N ALA A 102 14.28 5.91 0.88
CA ALA A 102 15.09 5.97 2.10
C ALA A 102 16.58 6.17 1.81
N GLY A 103 17.04 5.76 0.61
CA GLY A 103 18.41 5.95 0.13
C GLY A 103 18.48 5.93 -1.40
N TYR A 104 18.88 7.04 -2.01
CA TYR A 104 19.07 7.13 -3.46
C TYR A 104 20.42 6.56 -3.88
N ARG A 105 20.43 5.79 -4.97
CA ARG A 105 21.65 5.30 -5.63
C ARG A 105 22.18 6.34 -6.59
N ALA A 106 23.49 6.60 -6.51
CA ALA A 106 24.12 7.62 -7.36
C ALA A 106 24.13 7.25 -8.85
N ASP A 107 24.22 5.95 -9.14
CA ASP A 107 24.24 5.40 -10.51
C ASP A 107 22.86 5.35 -11.19
N GLU A 108 21.76 5.53 -10.43
CA GLU A 108 20.39 5.57 -10.93
C GLU A 108 19.77 6.99 -10.90
N PHE A 109 20.40 7.91 -10.20
CA PHE A 109 19.77 9.20 -9.89
C PHE A 109 19.54 10.08 -11.13
N GLU A 110 20.46 10.07 -12.09
CA GLU A 110 20.30 10.81 -13.35
C GLU A 110 19.14 10.25 -14.20
N GLU A 111 18.96 8.93 -14.20
CA GLU A 111 17.82 8.31 -14.87
C GLU A 111 16.51 8.63 -14.15
N LEU A 112 16.50 8.60 -12.81
CA LEU A 112 15.34 8.97 -11.99
C LEU A 112 14.84 10.38 -12.29
N LEU A 113 15.75 11.34 -12.51
CA LEU A 113 15.42 12.71 -12.87
C LEU A 113 14.62 12.83 -14.19
N GLN A 114 14.66 11.84 -15.05
CA GLN A 114 13.91 11.86 -16.30
C GLN A 114 12.41 11.63 -16.07
N TYR A 115 12.05 10.92 -15.01
CA TYR A 115 10.68 10.52 -14.71
C TYR A 115 10.03 11.33 -13.59
N ALA A 116 10.79 11.73 -12.58
CA ALA A 116 10.29 12.41 -11.39
C ALA A 116 9.99 13.89 -11.63
N ASP A 117 8.90 14.40 -11.04
CA ASP A 117 8.58 15.82 -10.91
C ASP A 117 8.95 16.35 -9.53
N HIS A 118 8.68 15.56 -8.49
CA HIS A 118 9.00 15.86 -7.10
C HIS A 118 9.94 14.80 -6.54
N ILE A 119 11.00 15.23 -5.86
CA ILE A 119 11.98 14.34 -5.21
C ILE A 119 12.09 14.69 -3.75
N VAL A 120 11.76 13.74 -2.89
CA VAL A 120 11.80 13.88 -1.44
C VAL A 120 13.03 13.15 -0.89
N PHE A 121 13.92 13.88 -0.25
CA PHE A 121 15.11 13.32 0.40
C PHE A 121 14.82 12.91 1.83
N ASN A 122 15.38 11.79 2.24
CA ASN A 122 15.18 11.23 3.58
C ASN A 122 16.02 11.93 4.66
N SER A 123 17.11 12.58 4.27
CA SER A 123 18.04 13.19 5.19
C SER A 123 18.74 14.43 4.61
N PRO A 124 19.24 15.35 5.46
CA PRO A 124 20.04 16.49 5.01
C PRO A 124 21.27 16.08 4.21
N SER A 125 21.89 14.94 4.50
CA SER A 125 23.04 14.44 3.75
C SER A 125 22.69 14.03 2.31
N GLN A 126 21.50 13.45 2.09
CA GLN A 126 21.02 13.19 0.74
C GLN A 126 20.67 14.49 0.01
N LEU A 127 19.99 15.41 0.69
CA LEU A 127 19.67 16.75 0.14
C LEU A 127 20.95 17.48 -0.28
N LEU A 128 22.00 17.46 0.54
CA LEU A 128 23.28 18.05 0.21
C LEU A 128 23.94 17.39 -1.00
N ARG A 129 23.82 16.07 -1.12
CA ARG A 129 24.45 15.29 -2.19
C ARG A 129 23.75 15.45 -3.54
N PHE A 130 22.44 15.44 -3.56
CA PHE A 130 21.63 15.32 -4.77
C PHE A 130 20.71 16.52 -5.04
N GLY A 131 20.44 17.34 -4.03
CA GLY A 131 19.44 18.41 -4.13
C GLY A 131 19.74 19.43 -5.20
N ARG A 132 21.00 19.83 -5.37
CA ARG A 132 21.40 20.78 -6.42
C ARG A 132 21.17 20.19 -7.82
N MET A 133 21.56 18.93 -8.04
CA MET A 133 21.32 18.24 -9.31
C MET A 133 19.81 18.15 -9.63
N ALA A 134 18.99 17.85 -8.65
CA ALA A 134 17.54 17.83 -8.81
C ALA A 134 16.98 19.23 -9.17
N LYS A 135 17.45 20.29 -8.50
CA LYS A 135 17.05 21.67 -8.81
C LYS A 135 17.48 22.11 -10.20
N GLU A 136 18.71 21.80 -10.62
CA GLU A 136 19.24 22.09 -11.96
C GLU A 136 18.48 21.36 -13.07
N ALA A 137 17.95 20.16 -12.76
CA ALA A 137 17.03 19.42 -13.63
C ALA A 137 15.57 19.95 -13.58
N GLY A 138 15.31 21.05 -12.86
CA GLY A 138 13.97 21.66 -12.77
C GLY A 138 12.99 20.93 -11.87
N LYS A 139 13.46 20.03 -10.99
CA LYS A 139 12.58 19.24 -10.12
C LYS A 139 12.23 19.99 -8.84
N SER A 140 11.03 19.70 -8.33
CA SER A 140 10.61 20.15 -7.01
C SER A 140 11.25 19.27 -5.94
N VAL A 141 11.87 19.88 -4.93
CA VAL A 141 12.70 19.19 -3.93
C VAL A 141 12.08 19.29 -2.56
N GLY A 142 11.91 18.13 -1.90
CA GLY A 142 11.39 18.02 -0.55
C GLY A 142 12.33 17.33 0.42
N LEU A 143 12.04 17.52 1.70
CA LEU A 143 12.67 16.80 2.80
C LEU A 143 11.60 16.02 3.58
N ARG A 144 11.81 14.72 3.77
CA ARG A 144 11.00 13.93 4.70
C ARG A 144 11.44 14.27 6.13
N ILE A 145 10.51 14.79 6.93
CA ILE A 145 10.70 15.04 8.35
C ILE A 145 10.18 13.88 9.19
N ASN A 146 10.77 13.69 10.35
CA ASN A 146 10.28 12.80 11.39
C ASN A 146 9.86 13.66 12.60
N PRO A 147 8.55 13.80 12.85
CA PRO A 147 8.06 14.61 13.97
C PRO A 147 8.16 13.89 15.32
N GLU A 148 8.80 12.72 15.38
CA GLU A 148 8.97 11.91 16.60
C GLU A 148 7.64 11.74 17.36
N CYS A 149 6.55 11.58 16.60
CA CYS A 149 5.19 11.41 17.09
C CYS A 149 4.63 10.09 16.55
N SER A 150 4.50 9.12 17.45
CA SER A 150 3.88 7.83 17.14
C SER A 150 2.45 7.81 17.61
N THR A 151 1.56 7.33 16.74
CA THR A 151 0.18 6.99 17.06
C THR A 151 -0.08 5.48 16.90
N GLN A 152 1.00 4.69 16.66
CA GLN A 152 0.94 3.24 16.53
C GLN A 152 1.06 2.57 17.91
N GLU A 153 -0.08 2.16 18.49
CA GLU A 153 -0.06 1.43 19.75
C GLU A 153 0.36 -0.04 19.56
N GLY A 154 1.45 -0.43 20.22
CA GLY A 154 1.90 -1.82 20.30
C GLY A 154 2.57 -2.40 19.04
N HIS A 155 2.93 -1.58 18.07
CA HIS A 155 3.49 -2.02 16.79
C HIS A 155 4.76 -1.24 16.39
N GLU A 156 5.79 -1.23 17.22
CA GLU A 156 7.04 -0.51 16.94
C GLU A 156 7.69 -0.86 15.59
N ILE A 157 7.50 -2.09 15.12
CA ILE A 157 8.09 -2.55 13.85
C ILE A 157 7.49 -1.82 12.62
N TYR A 158 6.27 -1.29 12.74
CA TYR A 158 5.56 -0.58 11.66
C TYR A 158 5.51 0.93 11.88
N ASP A 159 6.06 1.39 13.01
CA ASP A 159 6.06 2.79 13.37
C ASP A 159 7.22 3.54 12.68
N PRO A 160 6.93 4.41 11.70
CA PRO A 160 7.97 5.19 11.03
C PRO A 160 8.63 6.21 11.94
N CYS A 161 8.03 6.50 13.10
CA CYS A 161 8.53 7.46 14.10
C CYS A 161 9.12 6.80 15.35
N ALA A 162 9.22 5.46 15.39
CA ALA A 162 9.84 4.74 16.50
C ALA A 162 11.30 5.17 16.72
N PRO A 163 11.81 5.10 17.95
CA PRO A 163 13.22 5.35 18.22
C PRO A 163 14.12 4.45 17.35
N GLY A 164 15.10 5.06 16.68
CA GLY A 164 15.99 4.34 15.75
C GLY A 164 15.40 4.11 14.35
N SER A 165 14.23 4.64 14.04
CA SER A 165 13.70 4.61 12.68
C SER A 165 14.68 5.26 11.70
N ARG A 166 14.85 4.63 10.52
CA ARG A 166 15.64 5.20 9.42
C ARG A 166 14.87 6.22 8.59
N MET A 167 13.59 6.49 8.91
CA MET A 167 12.68 7.27 8.07
C MET A 167 12.58 8.71 8.54
N GLY A 168 13.01 9.63 7.68
CA GLY A 168 12.86 11.05 7.87
C GLY A 168 13.92 11.68 8.79
N THR A 169 13.93 12.99 8.77
CA THR A 169 14.88 13.87 9.49
C THR A 169 14.21 14.41 10.73
N THR A 170 14.78 14.18 11.92
CA THR A 170 14.31 14.78 13.16
C THR A 170 14.64 16.28 13.22
N ARG A 171 13.98 17.02 14.10
CA ARG A 171 14.26 18.45 14.27
C ARG A 171 15.73 18.71 14.63
N VAL A 172 16.29 17.92 15.55
CA VAL A 172 17.71 18.06 15.96
C VAL A 172 18.64 17.87 14.77
N GLN A 173 18.41 16.82 13.95
CA GLN A 173 19.22 16.57 12.76
C GLN A 173 19.13 17.73 11.74
N TRP A 174 17.95 18.31 11.57
CA TRP A 174 17.76 19.45 10.68
C TRP A 174 18.51 20.69 11.19
N ASP A 175 18.38 21.03 12.48
CA ASP A 175 19.03 22.19 13.07
C ASP A 175 20.55 22.09 13.01
N GLU A 176 21.10 20.90 13.29
CA GLU A 176 22.54 20.68 13.14
C GLU A 176 23.03 20.80 11.69
N ALA A 177 22.22 20.32 10.74
CA ALA A 177 22.57 20.37 9.33
C ALA A 177 22.56 21.79 8.79
N ILE A 178 21.54 22.60 9.13
CA ILE A 178 21.38 23.97 8.67
C ILE A 178 22.47 24.92 9.24
N VAL A 179 22.90 24.66 10.47
CA VAL A 179 24.05 25.42 11.07
C VAL A 179 25.32 25.18 10.27
N LYS A 180 25.54 23.99 9.76
CA LYS A 180 26.74 23.64 8.99
C LYS A 180 26.63 24.01 7.52
N ASN A 181 25.41 23.91 6.94
CA ASN A 181 25.14 24.09 5.52
C ASN A 181 23.86 24.93 5.34
N PRO A 182 23.92 26.26 5.53
CA PRO A 182 22.75 27.14 5.43
C PRO A 182 22.05 27.09 4.06
N GLU A 183 22.79 26.76 3.00
CA GLU A 183 22.30 26.63 1.63
C GLU A 183 21.25 25.51 1.45
N LEU A 184 21.15 24.55 2.37
CA LEU A 184 20.13 23.49 2.31
C LEU A 184 18.72 24.07 2.29
N MET A 185 18.48 25.20 2.95
CA MET A 185 17.17 25.87 2.95
C MET A 185 16.78 26.37 1.56
N GLU A 186 17.72 26.79 0.74
CA GLU A 186 17.48 27.31 -0.61
C GLU A 186 17.11 26.21 -1.60
N LEU A 187 17.43 24.94 -1.27
CA LEU A 187 17.10 23.79 -2.10
C LEU A 187 15.67 23.31 -1.90
N LEU A 188 15.03 23.61 -0.76
CA LEU A 188 13.73 23.06 -0.41
C LEU A 188 12.57 23.82 -1.07
N ASP A 189 11.69 23.07 -1.73
CA ASP A 189 10.37 23.52 -2.16
C ASP A 189 9.25 22.98 -1.27
N GLY A 190 9.47 21.88 -0.56
CA GLY A 190 8.44 21.24 0.26
C GLY A 190 8.97 20.40 1.40
N VAL A 191 8.00 19.95 2.19
CA VAL A 191 8.21 19.06 3.33
C VAL A 191 7.26 17.87 3.20
N HIS A 192 7.75 16.69 3.55
CA HIS A 192 6.99 15.44 3.56
C HIS A 192 7.08 14.79 4.94
N PHE A 193 6.02 14.18 5.40
CA PHE A 193 6.05 13.22 6.50
C PHE A 193 5.15 12.02 6.18
N HIS A 194 5.45 10.87 6.75
CA HIS A 194 4.61 9.67 6.66
C HIS A 194 4.72 8.96 8.01
N THR A 195 3.69 9.12 8.82
CA THR A 195 3.65 8.68 10.22
C THR A 195 2.57 7.63 10.47
N LEU A 196 1.58 7.55 9.57
CA LEU A 196 0.42 6.69 9.71
C LEU A 196 0.64 5.35 9.01
N CYS A 197 0.01 4.31 9.55
CA CYS A 197 -0.14 3.01 8.93
C CYS A 197 -1.54 2.50 9.26
N GLU A 198 -2.44 2.44 8.27
CA GLU A 198 -3.84 2.04 8.41
C GLU A 198 -4.63 2.80 9.50
N GLN A 199 -4.40 4.10 9.63
CA GLN A 199 -4.97 4.90 10.72
C GLN A 199 -6.04 5.89 10.25
N ASP A 200 -6.76 6.44 11.23
CA ASP A 200 -7.84 7.39 11.03
C ASP A 200 -7.34 8.84 11.06
N SER A 201 -8.23 9.78 10.81
CA SER A 201 -7.92 11.22 10.74
C SER A 201 -7.64 11.89 12.10
N ASP A 202 -8.00 11.26 13.22
CA ASP A 202 -7.61 11.70 14.56
C ASP A 202 -6.13 11.47 14.85
N ASP A 203 -5.56 10.39 14.32
CA ASP A 203 -4.13 10.13 14.33
C ASP A 203 -3.36 11.17 13.50
N LEU A 204 -3.93 11.59 12.34
CA LEU A 204 -3.38 12.69 11.55
C LEU A 204 -3.40 14.02 12.32
N GLU A 205 -4.53 14.35 12.97
CA GLU A 205 -4.66 15.56 13.78
C GLU A 205 -3.60 15.61 14.89
N THR A 206 -3.39 14.49 15.57
CA THR A 206 -2.33 14.33 16.59
C THR A 206 -0.94 14.53 15.99
N THR A 207 -0.67 13.93 14.84
CA THR A 207 0.60 14.10 14.12
C THR A 207 0.83 15.55 13.70
N LEU A 208 -0.17 16.21 13.13
CA LEU A 208 -0.07 17.60 12.69
C LEU A 208 0.22 18.58 13.84
N ALA A 209 -0.30 18.30 15.04
CA ALA A 209 0.05 19.10 16.23
C ALA A 209 1.55 19.00 16.56
N SER A 210 2.16 17.82 16.45
CA SER A 210 3.60 17.61 16.63
C SER A 210 4.42 18.23 15.48
N VAL A 211 3.99 18.04 14.24
CA VAL A 211 4.61 18.66 13.04
C VAL A 211 4.62 20.16 13.18
N LYS A 212 3.50 20.78 13.55
CA LYS A 212 3.40 22.22 13.79
C LYS A 212 4.39 22.70 14.84
N LYS A 213 4.43 22.01 15.98
CA LYS A 213 5.32 22.37 17.10
C LYS A 213 6.80 22.31 16.72
N GLN A 214 7.20 21.28 15.96
CA GLN A 214 8.62 21.02 15.68
C GLN A 214 9.09 21.66 14.37
N PHE A 215 8.26 21.71 13.34
CA PHE A 215 8.65 22.09 11.98
C PHE A 215 7.80 23.22 11.37
N GLY A 216 6.88 23.83 12.13
CA GLY A 216 6.02 24.89 11.60
C GLY A 216 6.78 26.07 11.00
N ASP A 217 7.94 26.43 11.57
CA ASP A 217 8.83 27.47 11.06
C ASP A 217 9.52 27.09 9.74
N LEU A 218 9.75 25.81 9.49
CA LEU A 218 10.28 25.29 8.23
C LEU A 218 9.17 25.27 7.18
N ILE A 219 7.99 24.73 7.53
CA ILE A 219 6.85 24.59 6.61
C ILE A 219 6.40 25.97 6.10
N ALA A 220 6.41 27.00 6.94
CA ALA A 220 6.06 28.36 6.54
C ALA A 220 7.00 28.99 5.47
N LYS A 221 8.10 28.32 5.12
CA LYS A 221 9.09 28.80 4.14
C LYS A 221 9.08 28.00 2.83
N VAL A 222 8.25 26.96 2.74
CA VAL A 222 8.17 26.11 1.55
C VAL A 222 6.82 26.27 0.83
N LYS A 223 6.66 25.66 -0.32
CA LYS A 223 5.49 25.82 -1.19
C LYS A 223 4.44 24.74 -0.96
N TRP A 224 4.86 23.57 -0.52
CA TRP A 224 3.97 22.43 -0.33
C TRP A 224 4.35 21.58 0.88
N ILE A 225 3.34 20.87 1.39
CA ILE A 225 3.48 19.82 2.40
C ILE A 225 2.79 18.55 1.92
N ASN A 226 3.45 17.43 2.15
CA ASN A 226 2.90 16.10 1.85
C ASN A 226 2.72 15.32 3.14
N PHE A 227 1.49 14.88 3.41
CA PHE A 227 1.12 14.16 4.63
C PHE A 227 1.46 12.66 4.55
N GLY A 228 2.00 12.21 3.41
CA GLY A 228 2.32 10.81 3.18
C GLY A 228 1.09 9.90 3.04
N GLY A 229 1.31 8.63 3.25
CA GLY A 229 0.28 7.58 3.18
C GLY A 229 -0.19 7.10 4.55
N GLY A 230 -0.80 5.91 4.56
CA GLY A 230 -1.34 5.27 5.76
C GLY A 230 -2.71 5.78 6.18
N HIS A 231 -3.32 6.67 5.39
CA HIS A 231 -4.67 7.20 5.59
C HIS A 231 -5.70 6.21 5.02
N HIS A 232 -6.48 5.60 5.88
CA HIS A 232 -7.51 4.61 5.50
C HIS A 232 -8.82 5.24 5.04
N ILE A 233 -8.78 6.23 4.15
CA ILE A 233 -9.89 7.13 3.76
C ILE A 233 -11.12 6.36 3.28
N THR A 234 -10.95 5.28 2.54
CA THR A 234 -12.05 4.47 1.98
C THR A 234 -12.56 3.38 2.93
N ARG A 235 -11.98 3.28 4.13
CA ARG A 235 -12.48 2.38 5.16
C ARG A 235 -13.85 2.84 5.68
N PRO A 236 -14.83 1.93 5.82
CA PRO A 236 -16.10 2.27 6.47
C PRO A 236 -15.91 2.89 7.85
N GLY A 237 -16.52 4.05 8.07
CA GLY A 237 -16.44 4.77 9.34
C GLY A 237 -15.23 5.70 9.50
N TYR A 238 -14.40 5.87 8.48
CA TYR A 238 -13.34 6.89 8.49
C TYR A 238 -13.93 8.30 8.58
N ASP A 239 -13.35 9.17 9.45
CA ASP A 239 -13.83 10.53 9.61
C ASP A 239 -13.26 11.49 8.53
N ILE A 240 -13.90 11.49 7.37
CA ILE A 240 -13.55 12.35 6.23
C ILE A 240 -13.62 13.84 6.59
N LYS A 241 -14.59 14.25 7.43
CA LYS A 241 -14.73 15.66 7.78
C LYS A 241 -13.52 16.18 8.56
N ARG A 242 -12.99 15.36 9.47
CA ARG A 242 -11.78 15.69 10.22
C ARG A 242 -10.57 15.73 9.29
N LEU A 243 -10.44 14.80 8.34
CA LEU A 243 -9.40 14.85 7.33
C LEU A 243 -9.43 16.18 6.57
N GLU A 244 -10.61 16.57 6.07
CA GLU A 244 -10.76 17.85 5.36
C GLU A 244 -10.43 19.06 6.22
N GLN A 245 -10.75 19.02 7.51
CA GLN A 245 -10.37 20.08 8.47
C GLN A 245 -8.84 20.15 8.64
N CYS A 246 -8.17 19.01 8.78
CA CYS A 246 -6.71 18.94 8.84
C CYS A 246 -6.06 19.53 7.59
N ILE A 247 -6.57 19.19 6.41
CA ILE A 247 -6.06 19.72 5.13
C ILE A 247 -6.23 21.24 5.07
N ARG A 248 -7.44 21.75 5.33
CA ARG A 248 -7.72 23.19 5.29
C ARG A 248 -6.91 23.96 6.33
N MET A 249 -6.76 23.42 7.53
CA MET A 249 -5.93 24.04 8.56
C MET A 249 -4.49 24.23 8.07
N ALA A 250 -3.89 23.22 7.47
CA ALA A 250 -2.53 23.32 6.94
C ALA A 250 -2.42 24.36 5.80
N GLN A 251 -3.39 24.35 4.87
CA GLN A 251 -3.46 25.34 3.78
C GLN A 251 -3.64 26.77 4.29
N GLU A 252 -4.46 26.99 5.28
CA GLU A 252 -4.74 28.31 5.84
C GLU A 252 -3.60 28.85 6.70
N GLU A 253 -2.99 27.98 7.51
CA GLU A 253 -1.94 28.40 8.45
C GLU A 253 -0.63 28.63 7.76
N TRP A 254 -0.20 27.71 6.88
CA TRP A 254 1.13 27.75 6.26
C TRP A 254 1.12 28.30 4.83
N LYS A 255 -0.06 28.47 4.22
CA LYS A 255 -0.21 28.94 2.83
C LYS A 255 0.51 28.01 1.82
N VAL A 256 0.42 26.72 2.03
CA VAL A 256 1.06 25.66 1.24
C VAL A 256 0.05 24.85 0.46
N GLU A 257 0.47 24.24 -0.62
CA GLU A 257 -0.25 23.16 -1.28
C GLU A 257 -0.14 21.88 -0.43
N VAL A 258 -1.22 21.10 -0.33
CA VAL A 258 -1.25 19.88 0.47
C VAL A 258 -1.37 18.66 -0.44
N TYR A 259 -0.47 17.71 -0.26
CA TYR A 259 -0.47 16.39 -0.90
C TYR A 259 -0.77 15.28 0.11
N LEU A 260 -1.39 14.20 -0.36
CA LEU A 260 -1.53 12.93 0.36
C LEU A 260 -1.13 11.79 -0.57
N GLU A 261 -0.57 10.73 0.00
CA GLU A 261 -0.08 9.53 -0.71
C GLU A 261 -0.83 8.25 -0.27
N PRO A 262 -2.18 8.22 -0.26
CA PRO A 262 -2.86 6.98 0.05
C PRO A 262 -2.47 5.90 -0.95
N GLY A 263 -2.13 4.72 -0.46
CA GLY A 263 -1.88 3.55 -1.28
C GLY A 263 -3.06 2.59 -1.20
N GLU A 264 -3.25 2.00 -0.02
CA GLU A 264 -4.32 1.04 0.25
C GLU A 264 -5.72 1.60 -0.05
N ALA A 265 -5.97 2.86 0.30
CA ALA A 265 -7.29 3.45 0.13
C ALA A 265 -7.79 3.45 -1.32
N TRP A 266 -6.89 3.40 -2.33
CA TRP A 266 -7.30 3.27 -3.73
C TRP A 266 -7.88 1.90 -4.07
N ALA A 267 -7.38 0.84 -3.43
CA ALA A 267 -7.74 -0.55 -3.76
C ALA A 267 -8.24 -1.37 -2.55
N LEU A 268 -8.59 -0.71 -1.44
CA LEU A 268 -9.14 -1.36 -0.26
C LEU A 268 -10.43 -2.11 -0.58
N ASN A 269 -10.49 -3.38 -0.20
CA ASN A 269 -11.58 -4.31 -0.49
C ASN A 269 -11.92 -4.45 -2.00
N ALA A 270 -11.00 -4.11 -2.90
CA ALA A 270 -11.23 -4.11 -4.34
C ALA A 270 -10.54 -5.28 -5.05
N GLY A 271 -10.19 -6.34 -4.33
CA GLY A 271 -9.62 -7.54 -4.93
C GLY A 271 -9.68 -8.77 -4.07
N PHE A 272 -9.53 -9.89 -4.74
CA PHE A 272 -9.64 -11.22 -4.16
C PHE A 272 -8.45 -12.08 -4.56
N LEU A 273 -8.15 -13.11 -3.74
CA LEU A 273 -7.31 -14.24 -4.13
C LEU A 273 -8.16 -15.51 -4.12
N LEU A 274 -8.39 -16.07 -5.30
CA LEU A 274 -9.05 -17.34 -5.47
C LEU A 274 -8.01 -18.46 -5.40
N THR A 275 -8.28 -19.47 -4.58
CA THR A 275 -7.39 -20.62 -4.34
C THR A 275 -8.20 -21.90 -4.25
N SER A 276 -7.56 -23.05 -4.43
CA SER A 276 -8.17 -24.36 -4.28
C SER A 276 -7.49 -25.19 -3.19
N VAL A 277 -8.26 -26.05 -2.54
CA VAL A 277 -7.76 -26.99 -1.54
C VAL A 277 -7.03 -28.14 -2.23
N LEU A 278 -5.75 -28.32 -1.88
CA LEU A 278 -4.90 -29.40 -2.42
C LEU A 278 -4.90 -30.66 -1.56
N ASP A 279 -5.06 -30.50 -0.24
CA ASP A 279 -5.07 -31.62 0.70
C ASP A 279 -5.73 -31.21 2.02
N VAL A 280 -6.28 -32.18 2.72
CA VAL A 280 -6.85 -32.01 4.06
C VAL A 280 -6.32 -33.10 4.98
N LEU A 281 -5.70 -32.69 6.07
CA LEU A 281 -5.09 -33.62 7.01
C LEU A 281 -5.39 -33.23 8.47
N LYS A 282 -5.11 -34.12 9.39
CA LYS A 282 -5.23 -33.88 10.83
C LYS A 282 -3.89 -34.15 11.50
N ASN A 283 -3.44 -33.19 12.31
CA ASN A 283 -2.25 -33.35 13.15
C ASN A 283 -2.62 -33.02 14.61
N GLY A 284 -2.55 -34.02 15.47
CA GLY A 284 -3.12 -33.92 16.83
C GLY A 284 -4.62 -33.61 16.77
N ASP A 285 -5.04 -32.52 17.39
CA ASP A 285 -6.44 -32.06 17.37
C ASP A 285 -6.72 -31.00 16.29
N THR A 286 -5.69 -30.57 15.54
CA THR A 286 -5.81 -29.53 14.53
C THR A 286 -6.17 -30.12 13.17
N GLN A 287 -7.29 -29.65 12.58
CA GLN A 287 -7.60 -29.86 11.17
C GLN A 287 -6.81 -28.86 10.34
N ILE A 288 -6.20 -29.31 9.25
CA ILE A 288 -5.34 -28.49 8.38
C ILE A 288 -5.80 -28.71 6.93
N ALA A 289 -5.99 -27.62 6.21
CA ALA A 289 -6.14 -27.65 4.76
C ALA A 289 -4.96 -26.94 4.10
N ILE A 290 -4.33 -27.63 3.16
CA ILE A 290 -3.28 -27.06 2.31
C ILE A 290 -3.95 -26.53 1.04
N VAL A 291 -3.69 -25.26 0.72
CA VAL A 291 -4.21 -24.61 -0.48
C VAL A 291 -3.10 -24.35 -1.50
N ASP A 292 -3.44 -24.07 -2.76
CA ASP A 292 -2.46 -23.75 -3.80
C ASP A 292 -1.95 -22.31 -3.76
N ALA A 293 -2.47 -21.47 -2.85
CA ALA A 293 -1.88 -20.19 -2.49
C ALA A 293 -0.91 -20.33 -1.31
N SER A 294 0.03 -19.40 -1.19
CA SER A 294 1.04 -19.34 -0.12
C SER A 294 1.00 -17.99 0.58
N ALA A 295 1.02 -17.98 1.91
CA ALA A 295 1.18 -16.75 2.67
C ALA A 295 2.51 -16.06 2.31
N ALA A 296 3.60 -16.83 2.25
CA ALA A 296 4.93 -16.30 1.97
C ALA A 296 5.10 -15.76 0.53
N CYS A 297 4.38 -16.34 -0.45
CA CYS A 297 4.56 -16.00 -1.86
C CYS A 297 3.49 -15.05 -2.41
N HIS A 298 2.24 -15.17 -1.97
CA HIS A 298 1.11 -14.53 -2.61
C HIS A 298 0.41 -13.50 -1.72
N MET A 299 0.60 -13.54 -0.41
CA MET A 299 0.06 -12.59 0.57
C MET A 299 1.06 -12.36 1.71
N PRO A 300 2.28 -11.86 1.40
CA PRO A 300 3.39 -11.85 2.35
C PRO A 300 3.13 -11.02 3.61
N ASP A 301 2.23 -10.03 3.57
CA ASP A 301 1.86 -9.25 4.75
C ASP A 301 1.17 -10.08 5.83
N VAL A 302 0.60 -11.24 5.50
CA VAL A 302 0.10 -12.20 6.51
C VAL A 302 1.22 -12.62 7.47
N LEU A 303 2.47 -12.69 6.97
CA LEU A 303 3.66 -13.06 7.77
C LEU A 303 4.47 -11.85 8.24
N GLU A 304 4.58 -10.82 7.40
CA GLU A 304 5.40 -9.63 7.66
C GLU A 304 4.71 -8.63 8.58
N MET A 305 3.39 -8.50 8.45
CA MET A 305 2.52 -7.63 9.24
C MET A 305 1.35 -8.44 9.82
N PRO A 306 1.58 -9.44 10.67
CA PRO A 306 0.69 -10.53 10.96
C PRO A 306 -0.79 -10.14 11.12
N TYR A 307 -1.60 -10.57 10.18
CA TYR A 307 -3.04 -10.44 10.19
C TYR A 307 -3.68 -11.67 9.58
N ARG A 308 -4.99 -11.83 9.71
CA ARG A 308 -5.74 -12.90 9.08
C ARG A 308 -6.63 -12.31 7.98
N PRO A 309 -6.38 -12.63 6.68
CA PRO A 309 -7.21 -12.14 5.59
C PRO A 309 -8.68 -12.56 5.74
N PRO A 310 -9.65 -11.71 5.36
CA PRO A 310 -11.05 -12.12 5.32
C PRO A 310 -11.22 -13.28 4.34
N LEU A 311 -11.99 -14.29 4.74
CA LEU A 311 -12.29 -15.46 3.90
C LEU A 311 -13.80 -15.60 3.71
N LEU A 312 -14.24 -15.71 2.45
CA LEU A 312 -15.64 -15.89 2.12
C LEU A 312 -16.17 -17.20 2.73
N GLY A 313 -17.27 -17.08 3.45
CA GLY A 313 -17.94 -18.24 4.06
C GLY A 313 -17.30 -18.78 5.32
N ALA A 314 -16.22 -18.17 5.80
CA ALA A 314 -15.68 -18.46 7.11
C ALA A 314 -16.22 -17.46 8.14
N SER A 315 -16.38 -17.90 9.37
CA SER A 315 -16.84 -17.09 10.50
C SER A 315 -15.73 -16.90 11.54
N ASP A 316 -15.78 -15.78 12.24
CA ASP A 316 -14.98 -15.53 13.44
C ASP A 316 -15.77 -15.86 14.72
N GLU A 317 -17.10 -15.94 14.62
CA GLU A 317 -17.98 -16.25 15.74
C GLU A 317 -18.11 -17.76 15.91
N THR A 318 -18.13 -18.22 17.17
CA THR A 318 -18.37 -19.64 17.50
C THR A 318 -19.86 -19.94 17.36
N THR A 319 -20.23 -20.75 16.36
CA THR A 319 -21.52 -21.45 16.34
C THR A 319 -21.29 -22.93 16.70
N GLU A 320 -22.29 -23.60 17.30
CA GLU A 320 -22.15 -24.96 17.87
C GLU A 320 -21.78 -26.05 16.85
N ASN A 321 -21.76 -25.74 15.54
CA ASN A 321 -21.56 -26.73 14.47
C ASN A 321 -20.38 -26.36 13.53
N GLU A 322 -19.43 -25.55 13.98
CA GLU A 322 -18.30 -25.14 13.14
C GLU A 322 -17.03 -25.93 13.42
N VAL A 323 -16.28 -26.19 12.35
CA VAL A 323 -14.97 -26.84 12.41
C VAL A 323 -13.88 -25.78 12.21
N THR A 324 -12.96 -25.67 13.18
CA THR A 324 -11.78 -24.82 13.01
C THR A 324 -10.76 -25.54 12.15
N VAL A 325 -10.33 -24.90 11.06
CA VAL A 325 -9.35 -25.41 10.11
C VAL A 325 -8.21 -24.41 9.96
N ARG A 326 -6.99 -24.87 10.11
CA ARG A 326 -5.78 -24.12 9.76
C ARG A 326 -5.55 -24.17 8.27
N LEU A 327 -5.47 -23.01 7.61
CA LEU A 327 -5.09 -22.90 6.21
C LEU A 327 -3.60 -22.64 6.11
N GLY A 328 -2.92 -23.39 5.25
CA GLY A 328 -1.50 -23.25 4.98
C GLY A 328 -1.18 -23.42 3.50
N GLY A 329 -0.06 -22.84 3.07
CA GLY A 329 0.45 -22.96 1.71
C GLY A 329 1.24 -24.27 1.49
N PRO A 330 1.62 -24.55 0.22
CA PRO A 330 2.30 -25.79 -0.15
C PRO A 330 3.83 -25.68 -0.11
N THR A 331 4.39 -24.56 0.36
CA THR A 331 5.84 -24.37 0.40
C THR A 331 6.51 -25.15 1.52
N CYS A 332 7.81 -25.38 1.43
CA CYS A 332 8.59 -26.03 2.49
C CYS A 332 8.84 -25.15 3.72
N LEU A 333 8.41 -23.88 3.69
CA LEU A 333 8.51 -22.99 4.85
C LEU A 333 7.47 -23.43 5.89
N SER A 334 7.91 -23.90 7.04
CA SER A 334 7.01 -24.35 8.12
C SER A 334 6.07 -23.26 8.65
N GLY A 335 6.45 -21.99 8.47
CA GLY A 335 5.64 -20.81 8.78
C GLY A 335 4.71 -20.34 7.67
N ASP A 336 4.57 -21.08 6.56
CA ASP A 336 3.63 -20.76 5.47
C ASP A 336 2.18 -21.07 5.90
N VAL A 337 1.72 -20.33 6.89
CA VAL A 337 0.39 -20.45 7.51
C VAL A 337 -0.39 -19.19 7.28
N ILE A 338 -1.58 -19.32 6.68
CA ILE A 338 -2.45 -18.17 6.37
C ILE A 338 -3.27 -17.80 7.62
N GLY A 339 -3.81 -18.79 8.32
CA GLY A 339 -4.56 -18.54 9.55
C GLY A 339 -5.51 -19.69 9.92
N ASP A 340 -6.15 -19.55 11.07
CA ASP A 340 -7.17 -20.46 11.54
C ASP A 340 -8.55 -19.87 11.24
N TYR A 341 -9.41 -20.64 10.55
CA TYR A 341 -10.74 -20.23 10.12
C TYR A 341 -11.80 -21.23 10.58
N LYS A 342 -13.02 -20.76 10.81
CA LYS A 342 -14.15 -21.59 11.16
C LYS A 342 -15.04 -21.80 9.96
N PHE A 343 -15.33 -23.05 9.65
CA PHE A 343 -16.14 -23.46 8.54
C PHE A 343 -17.36 -24.23 9.06
N SER A 344 -18.50 -24.07 8.40
CA SER A 344 -19.69 -24.89 8.66
C SER A 344 -19.51 -26.36 8.29
N LYS A 345 -18.58 -26.66 7.38
CA LYS A 345 -18.19 -27.98 6.94
C LYS A 345 -16.69 -28.02 6.68
N LEU A 346 -16.03 -29.13 7.03
CA LEU A 346 -14.62 -29.34 6.68
C LEU A 346 -14.43 -29.24 5.16
N PRO A 347 -13.52 -28.40 4.67
CA PRO A 347 -13.19 -28.33 3.24
C PRO A 347 -12.70 -29.67 2.71
N GLU A 348 -12.92 -29.92 1.42
CA GLU A 348 -12.51 -31.13 0.72
C GLU A 348 -11.52 -30.77 -0.41
N TYR A 349 -10.75 -31.75 -0.89
CA TYR A 349 -9.88 -31.60 -2.06
C TYR A 349 -10.65 -31.02 -3.25
N GLY A 350 -10.10 -29.96 -3.85
CA GLY A 350 -10.71 -29.28 -4.98
C GLY A 350 -11.73 -28.18 -4.63
N ASP A 351 -12.08 -28.03 -3.36
CA ASP A 351 -12.93 -26.91 -2.94
C ASP A 351 -12.22 -25.58 -3.21
N LEU A 352 -12.98 -24.61 -3.72
CA LEU A 352 -12.51 -23.26 -3.94
C LEU A 352 -12.68 -22.42 -2.67
N LEU A 353 -11.65 -21.66 -2.34
CA LEU A 353 -11.65 -20.67 -1.27
C LEU A 353 -11.35 -19.30 -1.84
N LEU A 354 -11.96 -18.25 -1.27
CA LEU A 354 -11.84 -16.90 -1.79
C LEU A 354 -11.47 -15.93 -0.65
N PHE A 355 -10.22 -15.49 -0.64
CA PHE A 355 -9.75 -14.45 0.27
C PHE A 355 -10.13 -13.07 -0.25
N GLY A 356 -10.60 -12.21 0.64
CA GLY A 356 -10.91 -10.80 0.37
C GLY A 356 -9.74 -9.88 0.67
N ASP A 357 -9.85 -8.64 0.21
CA ASP A 357 -8.87 -7.57 0.40
C ASP A 357 -7.46 -7.93 -0.10
N MET A 358 -7.41 -8.58 -1.26
CA MET A 358 -6.17 -9.11 -1.86
C MET A 358 -5.68 -8.29 -3.06
N ALA A 359 -6.12 -7.03 -3.22
CA ALA A 359 -5.58 -6.12 -4.22
C ALA A 359 -4.34 -5.35 -3.72
N ILE A 360 -4.25 -5.10 -2.41
CA ILE A 360 -3.22 -4.26 -1.79
C ILE A 360 -2.06 -5.10 -1.26
N TYR A 361 -0.84 -4.62 -1.45
CA TYR A 361 0.40 -5.28 -1.00
C TYR A 361 0.51 -6.78 -1.34
N THR A 362 -0.10 -7.20 -2.46
CA THR A 362 -0.07 -8.58 -2.95
C THR A 362 0.68 -8.69 -4.28
N THR A 363 0.11 -8.21 -5.38
CA THR A 363 0.73 -8.28 -6.72
C THR A 363 2.07 -7.54 -6.78
N CYS A 364 2.24 -6.46 -6.03
CA CYS A 364 3.49 -5.69 -5.92
C CYS A 364 4.53 -6.32 -4.98
N LYS A 365 4.16 -7.28 -4.12
CA LYS A 365 5.04 -7.94 -3.16
C LYS A 365 5.22 -9.44 -3.40
N ASN A 366 4.47 -10.04 -4.31
CA ASN A 366 4.51 -11.48 -4.56
C ASN A 366 5.89 -11.95 -5.02
N ASN A 367 6.15 -13.24 -4.81
CA ASN A 367 7.44 -13.86 -5.15
C ASN A 367 7.26 -15.32 -5.56
N THR A 368 8.36 -15.93 -6.02
CA THR A 368 8.37 -17.29 -6.53
C THR A 368 9.23 -18.23 -5.66
N PHE A 369 9.24 -18.02 -4.35
CA PHE A 369 9.94 -18.93 -3.44
C PHE A 369 9.46 -20.37 -3.63
N ASN A 370 10.35 -21.35 -3.49
CA ASN A 370 10.10 -22.78 -3.75
C ASN A 370 9.64 -23.13 -5.18
N GLY A 371 9.79 -22.21 -6.15
CA GLY A 371 9.27 -22.40 -7.50
C GLY A 371 7.76 -22.25 -7.59
N MET A 372 7.13 -21.59 -6.60
CA MET A 372 5.71 -21.25 -6.67
C MET A 372 5.44 -20.38 -7.91
N PRO A 373 4.42 -20.69 -8.71
CA PRO A 373 4.01 -19.81 -9.80
C PRO A 373 3.45 -18.50 -9.24
N LEU A 374 3.69 -17.40 -9.95
CA LEU A 374 2.92 -16.19 -9.68
C LEU A 374 1.45 -16.42 -10.07
N PRO A 375 0.48 -16.01 -9.23
CA PRO A 375 -0.94 -16.10 -9.58
C PRO A 375 -1.29 -15.24 -10.78
N ASP A 376 -2.07 -15.76 -11.71
CA ASP A 376 -2.63 -14.97 -12.81
C ASP A 376 -3.45 -13.80 -12.25
N ILE A 377 -3.53 -12.70 -13.00
CA ILE A 377 -4.27 -11.51 -12.60
C ILE A 377 -5.46 -11.32 -13.53
N TRP A 378 -6.64 -11.23 -12.95
CA TRP A 378 -7.91 -11.03 -13.62
C TRP A 378 -8.56 -9.74 -13.13
N ILE A 379 -9.44 -9.18 -13.95
CA ILE A 379 -10.38 -8.14 -13.55
C ILE A 379 -11.82 -8.61 -13.74
N ARG A 380 -12.64 -8.35 -12.74
CA ARG A 380 -14.09 -8.46 -12.81
C ARG A 380 -14.66 -7.09 -13.14
N HIS A 381 -15.23 -6.95 -14.33
CA HIS A 381 -15.86 -5.71 -14.74
C HIS A 381 -17.19 -5.44 -14.01
N ALA A 382 -17.66 -4.20 -14.07
CA ALA A 382 -18.89 -3.79 -13.41
C ALA A 382 -20.14 -4.56 -13.90
N ASP A 383 -20.12 -5.07 -15.13
CA ASP A 383 -21.14 -5.94 -15.70
C ASP A 383 -20.96 -7.43 -15.34
N ARG A 384 -19.98 -7.77 -14.49
CA ARG A 384 -19.55 -9.10 -14.05
C ARG A 384 -18.83 -9.94 -15.12
N THR A 385 -18.50 -9.37 -16.27
CA THR A 385 -17.61 -10.07 -17.21
C THR A 385 -16.20 -10.17 -16.64
N MET A 386 -15.48 -11.23 -17.01
CA MET A 386 -14.13 -11.50 -16.53
C MET A 386 -13.14 -11.30 -17.67
N GLN A 387 -12.06 -10.57 -17.39
CA GLN A 387 -10.94 -10.41 -18.30
C GLN A 387 -9.64 -10.82 -17.61
N GLN A 388 -8.84 -11.64 -18.26
CA GLN A 388 -7.47 -11.92 -17.81
C GLN A 388 -6.57 -10.77 -18.24
N LEU A 389 -5.94 -10.11 -17.28
CA LEU A 389 -5.00 -9.00 -17.52
C LEU A 389 -3.60 -9.55 -17.82
N THR A 390 -3.14 -10.50 -17.03
CA THR A 390 -1.84 -11.14 -17.24
C THR A 390 -1.83 -12.57 -16.74
N SER A 391 -0.93 -13.38 -17.27
CA SER A 391 -0.68 -14.75 -16.83
C SER A 391 0.82 -15.01 -16.75
N PHE A 392 1.20 -15.92 -15.87
CA PHE A 392 2.58 -16.24 -15.58
C PHE A 392 2.88 -17.72 -15.84
N ASN A 393 4.11 -18.02 -16.22
CA ASN A 393 4.54 -19.37 -16.57
C ASN A 393 5.99 -19.64 -16.09
N TYR A 394 6.52 -20.80 -16.43
CA TYR A 394 7.87 -21.20 -16.05
C TYR A 394 8.98 -20.24 -16.50
N THR A 395 8.79 -19.52 -17.61
CA THR A 395 9.77 -18.55 -18.12
C THR A 395 9.95 -17.40 -17.14
N ASP A 396 8.85 -16.88 -16.56
CA ASP A 396 8.89 -15.81 -15.55
C ASP A 396 9.71 -16.21 -14.32
N PHE A 397 9.57 -17.46 -13.88
CA PHE A 397 10.40 -18.00 -12.80
C PHE A 397 11.86 -18.16 -13.21
N LYS A 398 12.12 -18.76 -14.38
CA LYS A 398 13.45 -19.16 -14.82
C LYS A 398 14.35 -17.96 -15.14
N GLU A 399 13.84 -16.99 -15.91
CA GLU A 399 14.61 -15.84 -16.38
C GLU A 399 15.10 -14.94 -15.24
N ARG A 400 14.36 -14.89 -14.15
CA ARG A 400 14.75 -14.19 -12.94
C ARG A 400 15.99 -14.80 -12.25
N LEU A 401 16.25 -16.06 -12.45
CA LEU A 401 17.32 -16.82 -11.78
C LEU A 401 18.62 -16.92 -12.59
N GLY A 402 18.59 -16.59 -13.85
CA GLY A 402 19.76 -16.59 -14.70
C GLY A 402 19.45 -16.63 -16.18
N SER A 403 20.44 -16.26 -17.00
CA SER A 403 20.40 -16.39 -18.45
C SER A 403 21.46 -17.42 -18.87
N ARG A 404 21.07 -18.41 -19.68
CA ARG A 404 22.02 -19.23 -20.46
C ARG A 404 21.84 -18.78 -21.90
N GLU A 405 22.92 -18.22 -22.47
CA GLU A 405 23.04 -18.04 -23.91
C GLU A 405 23.08 -19.40 -24.61
#